data_6c226c7acd94f1a2670b71b7426877d2
#
_entry.id   6c226c7acd94f1a2670b71b7426877d2
#
_cell.length_a   1.000
_cell.length_b   1.000
_cell.length_c   1.000
_cell.angle_alpha   90.00
_cell.angle_beta   90.00
_cell.angle_gamma   90.00
#
_symmetry.space_group_name_H-M   'P 1'
#
loop_
_entity.id
_entity.type
_entity.pdbx_description
1 polymer ?
#
loop_
_entity_poly.entity_id
_entity_poly.type
_entity_poly.pdbx_seq_one_letter_code
_entity_poly.pdbx_strand_id
1 'polypeptide(L)'
;MQSTLANHRQNCDELKISARDGIEQQIHTLETEIQQASDKSNRNIFYKVLYFLKISSLTGRASRLEKNREKILKKKARSTEKTIAKLERTIGVSLENREKLTAERCKKSLAELTYTKEVIDGLYNLVAGAVGEASVVSTLQKLSDDYYLINDFSIEFSRPIYNRKENDRIYSIQIDHLLVCKSGIFLLETKNWSKASVENLDLRSPVKQIRRTSFALFVLLNSESKHNNIKLESHHWGAKKIPIKNVVVMINEKPKADFKHVKVLSINELIGYIQYFDKVFSGEDVKRIFEYLKRRM
;
A
#
# COMPACT_ATOMS: atom_id res chain seq x y z
N MET A 1 21.31 -22.46 -8.58
CA MET A 1 21.46 -23.85 -8.11
C MET A 1 21.76 -24.83 -9.25
N GLN A 2 21.02 -24.89 -10.34
CA GLN A 2 21.30 -25.79 -11.48
C GLN A 2 22.67 -25.51 -12.12
N SER A 3 23.04 -24.25 -12.33
CA SER A 3 24.37 -23.86 -12.81
C SER A 3 25.50 -24.27 -11.84
N THR A 4 25.26 -24.11 -10.55
CA THR A 4 26.20 -24.54 -9.51
C THR A 4 26.40 -26.06 -9.49
N LEU A 5 25.32 -26.83 -9.70
CA LEU A 5 25.38 -28.28 -9.83
C LEU A 5 26.18 -28.70 -11.06
N ALA A 6 25.96 -28.04 -12.22
CA ALA A 6 26.72 -28.30 -13.43
C ALA A 6 28.24 -28.06 -13.22
N ASN A 7 28.61 -26.94 -12.60
CA ASN A 7 30.00 -26.63 -12.29
C ASN A 7 30.64 -27.66 -11.34
N HIS A 8 29.91 -28.14 -10.33
CA HIS A 8 30.43 -29.20 -9.44
C HIS A 8 30.59 -30.54 -10.15
N ARG A 9 29.71 -30.89 -11.08
CA ARG A 9 29.86 -32.10 -11.94
C ARG A 9 31.11 -32.00 -12.80
N GLN A 10 31.26 -30.88 -13.52
CA GLN A 10 32.43 -30.65 -14.36
C GLN A 10 33.73 -30.74 -13.54
N ASN A 11 33.82 -30.06 -12.40
CA ASN A 11 34.97 -30.13 -11.51
C ASN A 11 35.25 -31.56 -11.00
N CYS A 12 34.20 -32.33 -10.72
CA CYS A 12 34.35 -33.74 -10.34
C CYS A 12 34.98 -34.58 -11.46
N ASP A 13 34.56 -34.36 -12.70
CA ASP A 13 35.10 -35.08 -13.87
C ASP A 13 36.53 -34.65 -14.14
N GLU A 14 36.86 -33.36 -14.05
CA GLU A 14 38.24 -32.85 -14.17
C GLU A 14 39.16 -33.44 -13.09
N LEU A 15 38.70 -33.53 -11.82
CA LEU A 15 39.45 -34.18 -10.77
C LEU A 15 39.69 -35.68 -11.01
N LYS A 16 38.74 -36.41 -11.57
CA LYS A 16 38.87 -37.81 -11.94
C LYS A 16 39.86 -38.00 -13.09
N ILE A 17 39.78 -37.15 -14.12
CA ILE A 17 40.71 -37.16 -15.26
C ILE A 17 42.14 -36.89 -14.76
N SER A 18 42.38 -35.79 -14.07
CA SER A 18 43.70 -35.44 -13.53
C SER A 18 44.27 -36.50 -12.61
N ALA A 19 43.43 -37.14 -11.79
CA ALA A 19 43.85 -38.24 -10.94
C ALA A 19 44.23 -39.51 -11.74
N ARG A 20 43.50 -39.79 -12.82
CA ARG A 20 43.79 -40.89 -13.71
C ARG A 20 45.13 -40.68 -14.43
N ASP A 21 45.30 -39.51 -15.05
CA ASP A 21 46.52 -39.13 -15.75
C ASP A 21 47.74 -39.20 -14.81
N GLY A 22 47.59 -38.73 -13.58
CA GLY A 22 48.64 -38.82 -12.56
C GLY A 22 49.01 -40.28 -12.18
N ILE A 23 48.03 -41.20 -12.15
CA ILE A 23 48.27 -42.62 -11.91
C ILE A 23 48.98 -43.27 -13.14
N GLU A 24 48.50 -42.95 -14.35
CA GLU A 24 49.10 -43.46 -15.59
C GLU A 24 50.55 -42.97 -15.73
N GLN A 25 50.85 -41.70 -15.44
CA GLN A 25 52.22 -41.20 -15.42
C GLN A 25 53.10 -41.96 -14.41
N GLN A 26 52.61 -42.24 -13.20
CA GLN A 26 53.34 -42.99 -12.21
C GLN A 26 53.62 -44.43 -12.64
N ILE A 27 52.64 -45.09 -13.26
CA ILE A 27 52.79 -46.43 -13.80
C ILE A 27 53.83 -46.43 -14.93
N HIS A 28 53.75 -45.52 -15.88
CA HIS A 28 54.72 -45.39 -16.98
C HIS A 28 56.14 -45.11 -16.48
N THR A 29 56.29 -44.27 -15.45
CA THR A 29 57.60 -44.04 -14.82
C THR A 29 58.16 -45.33 -14.21
N LEU A 30 57.30 -46.10 -13.52
CA LEU A 30 57.72 -47.40 -12.94
C LEU A 30 58.07 -48.42 -13.99
N GLU A 31 57.34 -48.49 -15.10
CA GLU A 31 57.61 -49.36 -16.27
C GLU A 31 58.98 -49.01 -16.91
N THR A 32 59.23 -47.70 -17.06
CA THR A 32 60.53 -47.22 -17.59
C THR A 32 61.69 -47.62 -16.65
N GLU A 33 61.49 -47.46 -15.32
CA GLU A 33 62.50 -47.91 -14.32
C GLU A 33 62.71 -49.41 -14.30
N ILE A 34 61.61 -50.20 -14.52
CA ILE A 34 61.70 -51.68 -14.65
C ILE A 34 62.51 -52.05 -15.87
N GLN A 35 62.21 -51.41 -17.06
CA GLN A 35 62.94 -51.65 -18.27
C GLN A 35 64.44 -51.37 -18.13
N GLN A 36 64.78 -50.17 -17.55
CA GLN A 36 66.17 -49.80 -17.28
C GLN A 36 66.86 -50.77 -16.32
N ALA A 37 66.16 -51.26 -15.31
CA ALA A 37 66.69 -52.25 -14.36
C ALA A 37 66.86 -53.60 -15.04
N SER A 38 65.96 -54.02 -15.93
CA SER A 38 66.07 -55.25 -16.75
C SER A 38 67.26 -55.19 -17.65
N ASP A 39 67.44 -54.09 -18.39
CA ASP A 39 68.60 -53.93 -19.31
C ASP A 39 69.94 -54.01 -18.56
N LYS A 40 69.99 -53.42 -17.34
CA LYS A 40 71.17 -53.52 -16.49
C LYS A 40 71.36 -54.93 -15.92
N SER A 41 70.33 -55.66 -15.62
CA SER A 41 70.40 -57.05 -15.12
C SER A 41 71.01 -58.08 -16.16
N ASN A 42 70.84 -57.76 -17.45
CA ASN A 42 71.35 -58.64 -18.55
C ASN A 42 72.87 -58.56 -18.76
N ARG A 43 73.61 -57.74 -18.10
CA ARG A 43 75.05 -57.55 -18.27
C ARG A 43 75.89 -58.64 -17.64
N ASN A 44 75.55 -59.26 -16.52
CA ASN A 44 76.31 -60.30 -15.82
C ASN A 44 75.37 -60.98 -14.79
N ILE A 45 75.77 -62.25 -14.38
CA ILE A 45 75.02 -63.03 -13.36
C ILE A 45 74.87 -62.37 -12.06
N PHE A 46 75.87 -61.64 -11.60
CA PHE A 46 75.85 -60.84 -10.31
C PHE A 46 74.79 -59.72 -10.39
N TYR A 47 74.70 -59.02 -11.50
CA TYR A 47 73.67 -57.99 -11.74
C TYR A 47 72.27 -58.58 -11.85
N LYS A 48 72.09 -59.78 -12.34
CA LYS A 48 70.80 -60.48 -12.38
C LYS A 48 70.20 -60.63 -10.98
N VAL A 49 71.01 -61.05 -10.02
CA VAL A 49 70.52 -61.22 -8.62
C VAL A 49 70.27 -59.89 -7.95
N LEU A 50 71.12 -58.88 -8.15
CA LEU A 50 70.99 -57.56 -7.58
C LEU A 50 69.74 -56.82 -8.07
N TYR A 51 69.49 -56.84 -9.34
CA TYR A 51 68.36 -56.15 -9.91
C TYR A 51 67.01 -56.93 -9.84
N PHE A 52 67.06 -58.24 -9.60
CA PHE A 52 65.85 -59.06 -9.42
C PHE A 52 64.94 -58.51 -8.29
N LEU A 53 65.49 -58.19 -7.10
CA LEU A 53 64.74 -57.64 -6.00
C LEU A 53 64.16 -56.25 -6.35
N LYS A 54 64.96 -55.43 -7.06
CA LYS A 54 64.52 -54.11 -7.50
C LYS A 54 63.38 -54.18 -8.49
N ILE A 55 63.49 -55.03 -9.51
CA ILE A 55 62.44 -55.27 -10.51
C ILE A 55 61.17 -55.80 -9.84
N SER A 56 61.31 -56.81 -8.96
CA SER A 56 60.18 -57.36 -8.20
C SER A 56 59.46 -56.30 -7.34
N SER A 57 60.23 -55.44 -6.70
CA SER A 57 59.67 -54.33 -5.92
C SER A 57 58.94 -53.31 -6.76
N LEU A 58 59.53 -52.89 -7.90
CA LEU A 58 58.92 -51.93 -8.82
C LEU A 58 57.64 -52.51 -9.50
N THR A 59 57.70 -53.76 -9.94
CA THR A 59 56.53 -54.46 -10.48
C THR A 59 55.41 -54.58 -9.45
N GLY A 60 55.76 -54.88 -8.19
CA GLY A 60 54.79 -54.90 -7.09
C GLY A 60 54.16 -53.54 -6.81
N ARG A 61 54.90 -52.46 -6.98
CA ARG A 61 54.38 -51.10 -6.85
C ARG A 61 53.42 -50.72 -7.99
N ALA A 62 53.79 -51.01 -9.23
CA ALA A 62 52.95 -50.78 -10.42
C ALA A 62 51.63 -51.55 -10.33
N SER A 63 51.72 -52.85 -9.99
CA SER A 63 50.53 -53.69 -9.79
C SER A 63 49.62 -53.20 -8.65
N ARG A 64 50.17 -52.67 -7.57
CA ARG A 64 49.40 -52.07 -6.48
C ARG A 64 48.70 -50.79 -6.92
N LEU A 65 49.33 -49.94 -7.71
CA LEU A 65 48.73 -48.72 -8.25
C LEU A 65 47.53 -49.06 -9.15
N GLU A 66 47.75 -50.01 -10.07
CA GLU A 66 46.68 -50.44 -10.97
C GLU A 66 45.52 -51.09 -10.21
N LYS A 67 45.78 -51.99 -9.28
CA LYS A 67 44.76 -52.62 -8.44
C LYS A 67 43.96 -51.63 -7.55
N ASN A 68 44.63 -50.55 -7.12
CA ASN A 68 44.00 -49.53 -6.27
C ASN A 68 43.48 -48.31 -7.06
N ARG A 69 43.61 -48.30 -8.38
CA ARG A 69 43.21 -47.17 -9.24
C ARG A 69 41.84 -46.65 -8.92
N GLU A 70 40.82 -47.51 -8.94
CA GLU A 70 39.46 -47.16 -8.62
C GLU A 70 39.26 -46.57 -7.19
N LYS A 71 39.98 -47.11 -6.20
CA LYS A 71 39.94 -46.60 -4.84
C LYS A 71 40.53 -45.19 -4.70
N ILE A 72 41.61 -44.92 -5.45
CA ILE A 72 42.26 -43.60 -5.42
C ILE A 72 41.35 -42.56 -6.09
N LEU A 73 40.76 -42.90 -7.25
CA LEU A 73 39.81 -42.03 -7.94
C LEU A 73 38.58 -41.71 -7.08
N LYS A 74 37.94 -42.71 -6.49
CA LYS A 74 36.83 -42.54 -5.57
C LYS A 74 37.22 -41.71 -4.33
N LYS A 75 38.40 -41.90 -3.77
CA LYS A 75 38.84 -41.11 -2.63
C LYS A 75 39.01 -39.63 -2.96
N LYS A 76 39.59 -39.33 -4.15
CA LYS A 76 39.80 -37.94 -4.61
C LYS A 76 38.46 -37.25 -4.96
N ALA A 77 37.54 -37.93 -5.55
CA ALA A 77 36.23 -37.38 -5.94
C ALA A 77 35.18 -37.33 -4.80
N ARG A 78 35.40 -38.06 -3.70
CA ARG A 78 34.42 -38.30 -2.62
C ARG A 78 33.76 -37.01 -2.02
N SER A 79 34.57 -35.97 -1.84
CA SER A 79 34.05 -34.69 -1.28
C SER A 79 33.10 -34.00 -2.23
N THR A 80 33.50 -33.94 -3.51
CA THR A 80 32.71 -33.30 -4.59
C THR A 80 31.44 -34.09 -4.89
N GLU A 81 31.51 -35.43 -4.92
CA GLU A 81 30.36 -36.32 -5.09
C GLU A 81 29.34 -36.15 -3.96
N LYS A 82 29.79 -35.98 -2.69
CA LYS A 82 28.90 -35.69 -1.57
C LYS A 82 28.20 -34.34 -1.73
N THR A 83 28.91 -33.34 -2.23
CA THR A 83 28.34 -32.00 -2.48
C THR A 83 27.30 -32.06 -3.61
N ILE A 84 27.60 -32.79 -4.69
CA ILE A 84 26.66 -33.03 -5.79
C ILE A 84 25.39 -33.69 -5.29
N ALA A 85 25.51 -34.82 -4.54
CA ALA A 85 24.36 -35.52 -3.99
C ALA A 85 23.50 -34.64 -3.05
N LYS A 86 24.13 -33.78 -2.26
CA LYS A 86 23.41 -32.81 -1.42
C LYS A 86 22.65 -31.78 -2.24
N LEU A 87 23.28 -31.24 -3.29
CA LEU A 87 22.65 -30.27 -4.19
C LEU A 87 21.48 -30.89 -4.97
N GLU A 88 21.65 -32.10 -5.49
CA GLU A 88 20.60 -32.85 -6.19
C GLU A 88 19.38 -33.08 -5.30
N ARG A 89 19.60 -33.49 -4.05
CA ARG A 89 18.52 -33.66 -3.05
C ARG A 89 17.80 -32.34 -2.79
N THR A 90 18.54 -31.24 -2.62
CA THR A 90 17.96 -29.91 -2.38
C THR A 90 17.16 -29.42 -3.57
N ILE A 91 17.64 -29.65 -4.79
CA ILE A 91 16.92 -29.30 -6.02
C ILE A 91 15.65 -30.13 -6.16
N GLY A 92 15.70 -31.43 -5.89
CA GLY A 92 14.53 -32.32 -5.90
C GLY A 92 13.43 -31.84 -4.96
N VAL A 93 13.76 -31.60 -3.70
CA VAL A 93 12.82 -31.08 -2.70
C VAL A 93 12.26 -29.68 -3.10
N SER A 94 13.11 -28.85 -3.69
CA SER A 94 12.67 -27.51 -4.14
C SER A 94 11.72 -27.57 -5.34
N LEU A 95 11.89 -28.56 -6.22
CA LEU A 95 10.98 -28.76 -7.37
C LEU A 95 9.65 -29.35 -6.92
N GLU A 96 9.66 -30.33 -6.02
CA GLU A 96 8.45 -30.95 -5.48
C GLU A 96 7.60 -29.96 -4.66
N ASN A 97 8.23 -29.04 -3.93
CA ASN A 97 7.56 -28.08 -3.07
C ASN A 97 7.65 -26.63 -3.59
N ARG A 98 7.79 -26.45 -4.90
CA ARG A 98 8.05 -25.14 -5.52
C ARG A 98 7.04 -24.09 -5.13
N GLU A 99 5.75 -24.40 -5.17
CA GLU A 99 4.67 -23.45 -4.85
C GLU A 99 4.73 -23.05 -3.37
N LYS A 100 4.90 -24.02 -2.48
CA LYS A 100 4.99 -23.77 -1.02
C LYS A 100 6.20 -22.90 -0.67
N LEU A 101 7.38 -23.22 -1.22
CA LEU A 101 8.61 -22.46 -1.00
C LEU A 101 8.53 -21.04 -1.58
N THR A 102 7.85 -20.88 -2.72
CA THR A 102 7.61 -19.56 -3.32
C THR A 102 6.66 -18.75 -2.44
N ALA A 103 5.56 -19.35 -1.98
CA ALA A 103 4.62 -18.69 -1.09
C ALA A 103 5.27 -18.25 0.23
N GLU A 104 6.08 -19.11 0.85
CA GLU A 104 6.81 -18.77 2.06
C GLU A 104 7.80 -17.61 1.86
N ARG A 105 8.55 -17.60 0.76
CA ARG A 105 9.49 -16.52 0.45
C ARG A 105 8.81 -15.20 0.13
N CYS A 106 7.67 -15.24 -0.54
CA CYS A 106 6.92 -14.04 -0.90
C CYS A 106 5.99 -13.54 0.19
N LYS A 107 5.73 -14.34 1.24
CA LYS A 107 4.74 -14.03 2.29
C LYS A 107 4.91 -12.65 2.90
N LYS A 108 6.15 -12.26 3.25
CA LYS A 108 6.43 -10.95 3.84
C LYS A 108 6.16 -9.82 2.86
N SER A 109 6.69 -9.91 1.65
CA SER A 109 6.49 -8.87 0.61
C SER A 109 5.04 -8.74 0.19
N LEU A 110 4.30 -9.85 0.10
CA LEU A 110 2.85 -9.82 -0.17
C LEU A 110 2.08 -9.14 0.95
N ALA A 111 2.41 -9.42 2.21
CA ALA A 111 1.77 -8.77 3.35
C ALA A 111 2.03 -7.24 3.36
N GLU A 112 3.27 -6.81 3.08
CA GLU A 112 3.63 -5.40 2.97
C GLU A 112 2.89 -4.70 1.82
N LEU A 113 2.79 -5.34 0.66
CA LEU A 113 2.04 -4.82 -0.49
C LEU A 113 0.54 -4.75 -0.22
N THR A 114 -0.03 -5.76 0.43
CA THR A 114 -1.45 -5.76 0.82
C THR A 114 -1.75 -4.63 1.79
N TYR A 115 -0.94 -4.47 2.83
CA TYR A 115 -1.06 -3.36 3.77
C TYR A 115 -0.94 -2.00 3.08
N THR A 116 0.06 -1.83 2.21
CA THR A 116 0.24 -0.59 1.45
C THR A 116 -0.97 -0.28 0.57
N LYS A 117 -1.53 -1.28 -0.09
CA LYS A 117 -2.75 -1.15 -0.89
C LYS A 117 -3.94 -0.71 -0.02
N GLU A 118 -4.16 -1.36 1.13
CA GLU A 118 -5.24 -1.00 2.06
C GLU A 118 -5.12 0.45 2.55
N VAL A 119 -3.90 0.90 2.87
CA VAL A 119 -3.63 2.30 3.24
C VAL A 119 -3.95 3.25 2.09
N ILE A 120 -3.50 2.95 0.87
CA ILE A 120 -3.77 3.78 -0.31
C ILE A 120 -5.28 3.84 -0.60
N ASP A 121 -5.97 2.69 -0.56
CA ASP A 121 -7.41 2.63 -0.80
C ASP A 121 -8.19 3.43 0.27
N GLY A 122 -7.74 3.41 1.53
CA GLY A 122 -8.30 4.24 2.59
C GLY A 122 -8.07 5.74 2.39
N LEU A 123 -6.88 6.13 1.95
CA LEU A 123 -6.54 7.54 1.69
C LEU A 123 -7.27 8.10 0.46
N TYR A 124 -7.58 7.27 -0.51
CA TYR A 124 -8.25 7.72 -1.74
C TYR A 124 -9.57 8.45 -1.45
N ASN A 125 -10.38 7.94 -0.54
CA ASN A 125 -11.66 8.55 -0.17
C ASN A 125 -11.46 9.92 0.53
N LEU A 126 -10.44 10.04 1.37
CA LEU A 126 -10.09 11.30 2.05
C LEU A 126 -9.61 12.35 1.04
N VAL A 127 -8.71 11.95 0.14
CA VAL A 127 -8.22 12.84 -0.92
C VAL A 127 -9.36 13.27 -1.85
N ALA A 128 -10.23 12.35 -2.24
CA ALA A 128 -11.39 12.66 -3.07
C ALA A 128 -12.35 13.65 -2.37
N GLY A 129 -12.56 13.48 -1.06
CA GLY A 129 -13.31 14.42 -0.22
C GLY A 129 -12.69 15.82 -0.25
N ALA A 130 -11.41 15.93 0.10
CA ALA A 130 -10.68 17.20 0.14
C ALA A 130 -10.66 17.92 -1.23
N VAL A 131 -10.47 17.19 -2.32
CA VAL A 131 -10.54 17.74 -3.69
C VAL A 131 -11.95 18.27 -3.98
N GLY A 132 -12.98 17.56 -3.53
CA GLY A 132 -14.38 18.01 -3.67
C GLY A 132 -14.63 19.32 -2.93
N GLU A 133 -14.24 19.40 -1.68
CA GLU A 133 -14.39 20.62 -0.85
C GLU A 133 -13.59 21.80 -1.44
N ALA A 134 -12.35 21.58 -1.87
CA ALA A 134 -11.54 22.60 -2.54
C ALA A 134 -12.21 23.12 -3.82
N SER A 135 -12.90 22.26 -4.56
CA SER A 135 -13.64 22.64 -5.76
C SER A 135 -14.85 23.53 -5.44
N VAL A 136 -15.56 23.24 -4.33
CA VAL A 136 -16.66 24.09 -3.84
C VAL A 136 -16.12 25.45 -3.39
N VAL A 137 -15.04 25.50 -2.62
CA VAL A 137 -14.39 26.76 -2.20
C VAL A 137 -13.99 27.59 -3.40
N SER A 138 -13.29 27.01 -4.38
CA SER A 138 -12.88 27.71 -5.62
C SER A 138 -14.07 28.25 -6.42
N THR A 139 -15.21 27.54 -6.39
CA THR A 139 -16.46 28.00 -7.03
C THR A 139 -17.06 29.17 -6.27
N LEU A 140 -17.14 29.09 -4.95
CA LEU A 140 -17.71 30.17 -4.11
C LEU A 140 -16.84 31.44 -4.09
N GLN A 141 -15.54 31.34 -4.27
CA GLN A 141 -14.61 32.49 -4.40
C GLN A 141 -14.90 33.38 -5.63
N LYS A 142 -15.72 32.92 -6.57
CA LYS A 142 -16.18 33.73 -7.72
C LYS A 142 -17.31 34.71 -7.34
N LEU A 143 -17.90 34.55 -6.14
CA LEU A 143 -18.89 35.48 -5.62
C LEU A 143 -18.23 36.79 -5.17
N SER A 144 -19.03 37.88 -5.07
CA SER A 144 -18.54 39.18 -4.62
C SER A 144 -18.23 39.17 -3.09
N ASP A 145 -17.57 40.24 -2.62
CA ASP A 145 -17.23 40.44 -1.20
C ASP A 145 -18.46 40.56 -0.25
N ASP A 146 -19.66 40.61 -0.79
CA ASP A 146 -20.92 40.55 -0.03
C ASP A 146 -21.23 39.15 0.54
N TYR A 147 -20.44 38.13 0.19
CA TYR A 147 -20.61 36.75 0.61
C TYR A 147 -19.45 36.32 1.52
N TYR A 148 -19.77 35.92 2.74
CA TYR A 148 -18.79 35.49 3.73
C TYR A 148 -18.79 33.98 3.86
N LEU A 149 -17.67 33.36 3.52
CA LEU A 149 -17.49 31.89 3.56
C LEU A 149 -16.77 31.49 4.85
N ILE A 150 -17.30 30.49 5.54
CA ILE A 150 -16.67 29.79 6.67
C ILE A 150 -16.54 28.32 6.26
N ASN A 151 -15.31 27.80 6.22
CA ASN A 151 -15.04 26.39 5.95
C ASN A 151 -14.83 25.64 7.27
N ASP A 152 -15.11 24.34 7.30
CA ASP A 152 -14.90 23.44 8.45
C ASP A 152 -15.51 23.98 9.76
N PHE A 153 -16.72 24.53 9.65
CA PHE A 153 -17.39 25.07 10.81
C PHE A 153 -17.79 23.96 11.77
N SER A 154 -17.28 24.02 13.01
CA SER A 154 -17.63 23.06 14.06
C SER A 154 -17.96 23.77 15.37
N ILE A 155 -18.98 23.27 16.08
CA ILE A 155 -19.37 23.73 17.40
C ILE A 155 -19.71 22.53 18.29
N GLU A 156 -19.21 22.59 19.53
CA GLU A 156 -19.67 21.75 20.64
C GLU A 156 -20.62 22.53 21.56
N PHE A 157 -21.72 21.90 21.91
CA PHE A 157 -22.74 22.53 22.79
C PHE A 157 -22.51 22.07 24.23
N SER A 158 -22.31 23.00 25.15
CA SER A 158 -22.21 22.71 26.59
C SER A 158 -23.46 22.00 27.13
N ARG A 159 -24.62 22.26 26.53
CA ARG A 159 -25.88 21.54 26.73
C ARG A 159 -26.43 21.10 25.40
N PRO A 160 -26.79 19.80 25.24
CA PRO A 160 -27.27 19.30 23.96
C PRO A 160 -28.55 19.99 23.51
N ILE A 161 -28.63 20.26 22.22
CA ILE A 161 -29.85 20.74 21.58
C ILE A 161 -30.75 19.54 21.32
N TYR A 162 -31.97 19.55 21.91
CA TYR A 162 -32.89 18.42 21.76
C TYR A 162 -33.86 18.62 20.61
N ASN A 163 -33.76 17.77 19.59
CA ASN A 163 -34.72 17.71 18.52
C ASN A 163 -35.87 16.72 18.86
N ARG A 164 -36.99 17.25 19.28
CA ARG A 164 -38.15 16.43 19.70
C ARG A 164 -38.71 15.56 18.57
N LYS A 165 -38.68 16.04 17.31
CA LYS A 165 -39.26 15.33 16.19
C LYS A 165 -38.48 14.05 15.84
N GLU A 166 -37.18 14.11 15.98
CA GLU A 166 -36.27 13.00 15.66
C GLU A 166 -35.81 12.25 16.92
N ASN A 167 -36.26 12.67 18.11
CA ASN A 167 -35.82 12.18 19.43
C ASN A 167 -34.29 12.13 19.54
N ASP A 168 -33.61 13.20 19.08
CA ASP A 168 -32.14 13.27 19.00
C ASP A 168 -31.60 14.39 19.89
N ARG A 169 -30.50 14.11 20.62
CA ARG A 169 -29.74 15.07 21.41
C ARG A 169 -28.45 15.42 20.69
N ILE A 170 -28.36 16.65 20.20
CA ILE A 170 -27.25 17.13 19.40
C ILE A 170 -26.22 17.79 20.31
N TYR A 171 -25.06 17.15 20.47
CA TYR A 171 -23.96 17.65 21.30
C TYR A 171 -22.97 18.50 20.49
N SER A 172 -22.84 18.20 19.19
CA SER A 172 -21.96 18.94 18.29
C SER A 172 -22.51 18.94 16.88
N ILE A 173 -22.06 19.91 16.08
CA ILE A 173 -22.30 19.97 14.64
C ILE A 173 -20.98 20.26 13.92
N GLN A 174 -20.85 19.70 12.73
CA GLN A 174 -19.78 20.00 11.77
C GLN A 174 -20.42 20.26 10.42
N ILE A 175 -19.89 21.23 9.69
CA ILE A 175 -20.41 21.71 8.42
C ILE A 175 -19.24 21.99 7.51
N ASP A 176 -19.23 21.39 6.30
CA ASP A 176 -18.13 21.59 5.37
C ASP A 176 -17.99 23.07 4.99
N HIS A 177 -19.09 23.72 4.62
CA HIS A 177 -19.07 25.15 4.29
C HIS A 177 -20.34 25.86 4.74
N LEU A 178 -20.21 27.02 5.39
CA LEU A 178 -21.27 27.97 5.64
C LEU A 178 -21.04 29.22 4.81
N LEU A 179 -22.01 29.61 4.00
CA LEU A 179 -21.99 30.85 3.26
C LEU A 179 -23.04 31.82 3.84
N VAL A 180 -22.58 32.92 4.42
CA VAL A 180 -23.42 33.97 4.97
C VAL A 180 -23.54 35.08 3.97
N CYS A 181 -24.78 35.48 3.64
CA CYS A 181 -25.04 36.54 2.64
C CYS A 181 -26.36 37.26 2.94
N LYS A 182 -26.70 38.25 2.12
CA LYS A 182 -27.93 39.08 2.30
C LYS A 182 -29.23 38.26 2.21
N SER A 183 -29.21 37.06 1.61
CA SER A 183 -30.40 36.18 1.54
C SER A 183 -30.47 35.17 2.70
N GLY A 184 -29.53 35.19 3.63
CA GLY A 184 -29.45 34.28 4.79
C GLY A 184 -28.18 33.41 4.76
N ILE A 185 -28.30 32.21 5.30
CA ILE A 185 -27.19 31.26 5.40
C ILE A 185 -27.43 30.06 4.48
N PHE A 186 -26.44 29.71 3.68
CA PHE A 186 -26.41 28.45 2.98
C PHE A 186 -25.50 27.48 3.75
N LEU A 187 -26.07 26.37 4.15
CA LEU A 187 -25.37 25.23 4.72
C LEU A 187 -25.06 24.25 3.58
N LEU A 188 -23.76 24.08 3.27
CA LEU A 188 -23.32 23.33 2.13
C LEU A 188 -22.58 22.08 2.61
N GLU A 189 -23.03 20.93 2.16
CA GLU A 189 -22.41 19.62 2.36
C GLU A 189 -21.87 19.15 1.03
N THR A 190 -20.59 18.83 0.95
CA THR A 190 -19.92 18.41 -0.28
C THR A 190 -19.92 16.90 -0.41
N LYS A 191 -20.26 16.40 -1.59
CA LYS A 191 -20.16 14.97 -1.92
C LYS A 191 -19.46 14.76 -3.26
N ASN A 192 -18.32 14.10 -3.20
CA ASN A 192 -17.52 13.75 -4.38
C ASN A 192 -17.68 12.25 -4.68
N TRP A 193 -18.87 11.84 -5.06
CA TRP A 193 -19.20 10.45 -5.34
C TRP A 193 -19.00 10.11 -6.81
N SER A 194 -18.46 8.90 -7.07
CA SER A 194 -18.43 8.34 -8.42
C SER A 194 -19.82 7.90 -8.88
N LYS A 195 -20.00 7.69 -10.18
CA LYS A 195 -21.26 7.18 -10.74
C LYS A 195 -21.71 5.87 -10.07
N ALA A 196 -20.80 4.92 -9.90
CA ALA A 196 -21.08 3.66 -9.20
C ALA A 196 -21.51 3.88 -7.73
N SER A 197 -20.95 4.89 -7.07
CA SER A 197 -21.34 5.24 -5.70
C SER A 197 -22.72 5.85 -5.63
N VAL A 198 -23.10 6.67 -6.60
CA VAL A 198 -24.44 7.28 -6.67
C VAL A 198 -25.54 6.24 -6.85
N GLU A 199 -25.27 5.17 -7.61
CA GLU A 199 -26.23 4.08 -7.84
C GLU A 199 -26.41 3.17 -6.61
N ASN A 200 -25.38 3.03 -5.77
CA ASN A 200 -25.35 2.10 -4.65
C ASN A 200 -25.51 2.75 -3.26
N LEU A 201 -25.35 4.08 -3.14
CA LEU A 201 -25.40 4.79 -1.86
C LEU A 201 -26.76 5.40 -1.57
N ASP A 202 -27.22 5.24 -0.33
CA ASP A 202 -28.42 5.89 0.17
C ASP A 202 -28.17 7.38 0.50
N LEU A 203 -28.60 8.26 -0.38
CA LEU A 203 -28.59 9.72 -0.18
C LEU A 203 -29.36 10.18 1.07
N ARG A 204 -30.13 9.31 1.70
CA ARG A 204 -30.85 9.65 2.95
C ARG A 204 -29.89 9.97 4.08
N SER A 205 -28.68 9.37 4.08
CA SER A 205 -27.69 9.63 5.14
C SER A 205 -27.15 11.08 5.12
N PRO A 206 -26.62 11.63 4.02
CA PRO A 206 -26.24 13.04 3.93
C PRO A 206 -27.41 14.01 4.18
N VAL A 207 -28.60 13.68 3.70
CA VAL A 207 -29.81 14.50 3.91
C VAL A 207 -30.22 14.52 5.39
N LYS A 208 -30.13 13.40 6.09
CA LYS A 208 -30.36 13.36 7.54
C LYS A 208 -29.33 14.18 8.30
N GLN A 209 -28.06 14.03 7.93
CA GLN A 209 -26.95 14.78 8.53
C GLN A 209 -27.16 16.29 8.38
N ILE A 210 -27.39 16.77 7.17
CA ILE A 210 -27.57 18.21 6.90
C ILE A 210 -28.81 18.77 7.62
N ARG A 211 -29.92 18.01 7.71
CA ARG A 211 -31.12 18.41 8.45
C ARG A 211 -30.86 18.52 9.95
N ARG A 212 -30.16 17.56 10.50
CA ARG A 212 -29.75 17.52 11.90
C ARG A 212 -28.91 18.75 12.27
N THR A 213 -27.90 19.00 11.47
CA THR A 213 -27.00 20.15 11.60
C THR A 213 -27.74 21.48 11.42
N SER A 214 -28.59 21.58 10.39
CA SER A 214 -29.42 22.76 10.12
C SER A 214 -30.37 23.07 11.27
N PHE A 215 -31.00 22.07 11.89
CA PHE A 215 -31.86 22.26 13.05
C PHE A 215 -31.07 22.86 14.23
N ALA A 216 -29.91 22.32 14.54
CA ALA A 216 -29.09 22.83 15.64
C ALA A 216 -28.58 24.24 15.36
N LEU A 217 -28.13 24.52 14.14
CA LEU A 217 -27.73 25.86 13.71
C LEU A 217 -28.90 26.86 13.80
N PHE A 218 -30.09 26.45 13.38
CA PHE A 218 -31.28 27.27 13.48
C PHE A 218 -31.61 27.62 14.92
N VAL A 219 -31.56 26.68 15.85
CA VAL A 219 -31.77 26.91 17.28
C VAL A 219 -30.70 27.84 17.83
N LEU A 220 -29.41 27.63 17.49
CA LEU A 220 -28.32 28.49 17.90
C LEU A 220 -28.53 29.95 17.49
N LEU A 221 -28.97 30.17 16.25
CA LEU A 221 -29.10 31.52 15.67
C LEU A 221 -30.40 32.23 16.06
N ASN A 222 -31.48 31.48 16.26
CA ASN A 222 -32.84 32.04 16.43
C ASN A 222 -33.45 31.82 17.81
N SER A 223 -32.70 31.21 18.78
CA SER A 223 -33.22 31.08 20.13
C SER A 223 -33.22 32.45 20.88
N GLU A 224 -34.31 32.78 21.50
CA GLU A 224 -34.52 34.04 22.24
C GLU A 224 -33.76 34.10 23.59
N SER A 225 -32.79 33.19 23.84
CA SER A 225 -32.02 33.22 25.09
C SER A 225 -31.16 34.48 25.15
N LYS A 226 -31.12 35.13 26.32
CA LYS A 226 -30.37 36.37 26.59
C LYS A 226 -28.88 36.34 26.17
N HIS A 227 -28.35 35.19 25.93
CA HIS A 227 -26.95 34.96 25.58
C HIS A 227 -26.71 34.80 24.07
N ASN A 228 -27.76 34.70 23.23
CA ASN A 228 -27.66 34.39 21.80
C ASN A 228 -28.25 35.49 20.89
N ASN A 229 -28.52 36.69 21.42
CA ASN A 229 -29.10 37.77 20.62
C ASN A 229 -28.06 38.37 19.67
N ILE A 230 -28.12 37.95 18.40
CA ILE A 230 -27.53 38.73 17.30
C ILE A 230 -28.45 39.94 17.13
N LYS A 231 -27.95 41.16 17.46
CA LYS A 231 -28.69 42.40 17.21
C LYS A 231 -28.78 42.66 15.72
N LEU A 232 -29.82 42.18 15.08
CA LEU A 232 -30.14 42.50 13.71
C LEU A 232 -30.98 43.77 13.64
N GLU A 233 -30.96 44.44 12.50
CA GLU A 233 -31.85 45.55 12.26
C GLU A 233 -33.32 45.10 12.40
N SER A 234 -34.06 45.76 13.28
CA SER A 234 -35.43 45.35 13.57
C SER A 234 -36.37 45.69 12.43
N HIS A 235 -37.24 44.77 12.06
CA HIS A 235 -38.40 45.03 11.28
C HIS A 235 -39.60 45.40 12.17
N HIS A 236 -40.56 46.17 11.63
CA HIS A 236 -41.80 46.57 12.33
C HIS A 236 -42.65 45.40 12.86
N TRP A 237 -42.32 44.14 12.45
CA TRP A 237 -43.10 42.94 12.78
C TRP A 237 -42.38 41.96 13.71
N GLY A 238 -41.37 42.41 14.44
CA GLY A 238 -40.65 41.57 15.44
C GLY A 238 -39.27 41.09 15.01
N ALA A 239 -38.69 40.16 15.79
CA ALA A 239 -37.33 39.65 15.54
C ALA A 239 -37.21 38.88 14.21
N LYS A 240 -36.31 39.35 13.38
CA LYS A 240 -36.05 38.75 12.05
C LYS A 240 -35.36 37.40 12.21
N LYS A 241 -36.02 36.33 11.77
CA LYS A 241 -35.38 34.99 11.78
C LYS A 241 -34.38 34.85 10.65
N ILE A 242 -33.25 34.23 10.96
CA ILE A 242 -32.19 33.95 9.97
C ILE A 242 -32.57 32.68 9.20
N PRO A 243 -32.90 32.78 7.89
CA PRO A 243 -33.22 31.60 7.09
C PRO A 243 -31.98 30.79 6.78
N ILE A 244 -32.08 29.46 6.92
CA ILE A 244 -31.03 28.51 6.56
C ILE A 244 -31.48 27.68 5.37
N LYS A 245 -30.67 27.65 4.32
CA LYS A 245 -30.89 26.89 3.10
C LYS A 245 -29.90 25.75 3.05
N ASN A 246 -30.42 24.51 3.03
CA ASN A 246 -29.62 23.29 3.06
C ASN A 246 -29.34 22.83 1.64
N VAL A 247 -28.06 22.64 1.30
CA VAL A 247 -27.60 22.25 -0.02
C VAL A 247 -26.59 21.13 0.06
N VAL A 248 -26.84 20.03 -0.63
CA VAL A 248 -25.83 19.02 -0.92
C VAL A 248 -25.26 19.31 -2.30
N VAL A 249 -23.95 19.57 -2.35
CA VAL A 249 -23.22 19.88 -3.59
C VAL A 249 -22.54 18.63 -4.10
N MET A 250 -22.95 18.19 -5.28
CA MET A 250 -22.36 17.05 -5.98
C MET A 250 -21.25 17.53 -6.93
N ILE A 251 -20.06 16.99 -6.78
CA ILE A 251 -18.91 17.38 -7.61
C ILE A 251 -18.97 16.71 -8.98
N ASN A 252 -19.31 15.42 -9.00
CA ASN A 252 -19.42 14.66 -10.23
C ASN A 252 -20.89 14.52 -10.66
N GLU A 253 -21.48 13.36 -10.52
CA GLU A 253 -22.86 13.11 -10.98
C GLU A 253 -23.88 13.45 -9.91
N LYS A 254 -24.96 14.13 -10.32
CA LYS A 254 -26.11 14.47 -9.49
C LYS A 254 -27.17 13.38 -9.61
N PRO A 255 -27.60 12.78 -8.49
CA PRO A 255 -28.71 11.84 -8.50
C PRO A 255 -30.04 12.51 -8.79
N LYS A 256 -30.97 11.78 -9.41
CA LYS A 256 -32.35 12.22 -9.71
C LYS A 256 -33.27 12.09 -8.48
N ALA A 257 -32.85 12.68 -7.34
CA ALA A 257 -33.65 12.59 -6.10
C ALA A 257 -33.97 13.98 -5.58
N ASP A 258 -35.23 14.22 -5.23
CA ASP A 258 -35.67 15.44 -4.57
C ASP A 258 -35.99 15.18 -3.10
N PHE A 259 -35.53 16.07 -2.24
CA PHE A 259 -35.73 15.97 -0.81
C PHE A 259 -36.40 17.23 -0.27
N LYS A 260 -37.37 17.04 0.61
CA LYS A 260 -38.01 18.17 1.29
C LYS A 260 -36.99 18.91 2.16
N HIS A 261 -36.85 20.21 2.00
CA HIS A 261 -35.96 21.11 2.75
C HIS A 261 -34.45 20.89 2.56
N VAL A 262 -34.04 20.11 1.55
CA VAL A 262 -32.64 19.96 1.17
C VAL A 262 -32.56 19.95 -0.36
N LYS A 263 -31.79 20.87 -0.92
CA LYS A 263 -31.57 20.91 -2.38
C LYS A 263 -30.30 20.15 -2.72
N VAL A 264 -30.37 19.27 -3.70
CA VAL A 264 -29.21 18.59 -4.26
C VAL A 264 -28.85 19.27 -5.56
N LEU A 265 -27.63 19.77 -5.66
CA LEU A 265 -27.14 20.54 -6.83
C LEU A 265 -25.85 19.92 -7.35
N SER A 266 -25.61 20.03 -8.65
CA SER A 266 -24.25 19.93 -9.18
C SER A 266 -23.48 21.22 -8.86
N ILE A 267 -22.15 21.12 -8.81
CA ILE A 267 -21.29 22.28 -8.55
C ILE A 267 -21.53 23.42 -9.54
N ASN A 268 -21.92 23.13 -10.78
CA ASN A 268 -22.20 24.12 -11.82
C ASN A 268 -23.50 24.90 -11.55
N GLU A 269 -24.45 24.32 -10.81
CA GLU A 269 -25.73 24.97 -10.48
C GLU A 269 -25.61 25.84 -9.23
N LEU A 270 -24.51 25.70 -8.44
CA LEU A 270 -24.39 26.28 -7.10
C LEU A 270 -24.52 27.80 -7.08
N ILE A 271 -23.76 28.51 -7.92
CA ILE A 271 -23.77 29.98 -7.96
C ILE A 271 -25.14 30.52 -8.33
N GLY A 272 -25.76 29.97 -9.38
CA GLY A 272 -27.12 30.37 -9.84
C GLY A 272 -28.15 30.18 -8.73
N TYR A 273 -28.08 29.07 -8.00
CA TYR A 273 -28.97 28.79 -6.89
C TYR A 273 -28.78 29.78 -5.73
N ILE A 274 -27.53 30.09 -5.35
CA ILE A 274 -27.23 31.06 -4.26
C ILE A 274 -27.77 32.45 -4.62
N GLN A 275 -27.62 32.89 -5.86
CA GLN A 275 -28.01 34.22 -6.31
C GLN A 275 -29.53 34.37 -6.60
N TYR A 276 -30.26 33.26 -6.64
CA TYR A 276 -31.69 33.26 -6.93
C TYR A 276 -32.54 33.91 -5.83
N PHE A 277 -32.13 33.91 -4.60
CA PHE A 277 -32.92 34.33 -3.44
C PHE A 277 -32.87 35.84 -3.19
N ASP A 278 -34.02 36.39 -2.78
CA ASP A 278 -34.18 37.80 -2.42
C ASP A 278 -33.26 38.17 -1.23
N LYS A 279 -32.78 39.41 -1.24
CA LYS A 279 -31.95 39.99 -0.17
C LYS A 279 -32.87 40.39 0.98
N VAL A 280 -32.65 39.81 2.16
CA VAL A 280 -33.42 40.00 3.38
C VAL A 280 -32.65 40.78 4.44
N PHE A 281 -31.30 40.80 4.35
CA PHE A 281 -30.40 41.42 5.31
C PHE A 281 -29.64 42.60 4.72
N SER A 282 -29.33 43.58 5.58
CA SER A 282 -28.33 44.62 5.24
C SER A 282 -26.91 44.01 5.24
N GLY A 283 -25.94 44.70 4.66
CA GLY A 283 -24.55 44.30 4.74
C GLY A 283 -24.02 44.24 6.18
N GLU A 284 -24.52 45.13 7.06
CA GLU A 284 -24.16 45.14 8.47
C GLU A 284 -24.71 43.91 9.22
N ASP A 285 -25.99 43.53 8.93
CA ASP A 285 -26.56 42.31 9.48
C ASP A 285 -25.75 41.06 9.09
N VAL A 286 -25.35 40.95 7.80
CA VAL A 286 -24.54 39.85 7.30
C VAL A 286 -23.22 39.77 8.07
N LYS A 287 -22.54 40.88 8.24
CA LYS A 287 -21.28 40.96 8.99
C LYS A 287 -21.48 40.56 10.48
N ARG A 288 -22.54 41.00 11.12
CA ARG A 288 -22.87 40.61 12.52
C ARG A 288 -23.11 39.11 12.66
N ILE A 289 -23.85 38.50 11.70
CA ILE A 289 -24.09 37.05 11.67
C ILE A 289 -22.76 36.30 11.49
N PHE A 290 -21.93 36.72 10.53
CA PHE A 290 -20.64 36.11 10.27
C PHE A 290 -19.71 36.18 11.49
N GLU A 291 -19.54 37.35 12.09
CA GLU A 291 -18.70 37.55 13.27
C GLU A 291 -19.22 36.74 14.50
N TYR A 292 -20.55 36.63 14.64
CA TYR A 292 -21.13 35.78 15.68
C TYR A 292 -20.76 34.31 15.49
N LEU A 293 -20.90 33.77 14.27
CA LEU A 293 -20.55 32.39 13.96
C LEU A 293 -19.06 32.14 14.15
N LYS A 294 -18.20 33.02 13.64
CA LYS A 294 -16.74 32.90 13.74
C LYS A 294 -16.25 32.88 15.22
N ARG A 295 -16.91 33.59 16.11
CA ARG A 295 -16.56 33.55 17.54
C ARG A 295 -17.03 32.30 18.28
N ARG A 296 -17.83 31.45 17.66
CA ARG A 296 -18.34 30.19 18.24
C ARG A 296 -17.54 28.94 17.80
N MET A 297 -16.72 29.07 16.80
CA MET A 297 -15.74 28.05 16.45
C MET A 297 -14.65 27.99 17.52
#